data_e52b92cd1e1c9f11f02ed7facb722c3a
#
_entry.id   e52b92cd1e1c9f11f02ed7facb722c3a
#
_cell.length_a   1.000
_cell.length_b   1.000
_cell.length_c   1.000
_cell.angle_alpha   90.00
_cell.angle_beta   90.00
_cell.angle_gamma   90.00
#
_symmetry.space_group_name_H-M   'P 1'
#
loop_
_entity.id
_entity.type
_entity.pdbx_description
1 polymer ?
#
loop_
_entity_poly.entity_id
_entity_poly.type
_entity_poly.pdbx_seq_one_letter_code
_entity_poly.pdbx_strand_id
1 'polypeptide(L)'
;TLLEVETKFMNYKTEKSLEIISEIIENTLFDDNKRIKEILRQLISRIEMVFMQSGHKIGVARVSSYFSPSSYYTEKISGYDFYTFLKDLDNNFDEKIDFAKERFEVIRKDIFNKNNLKVFLTGQEKELEPLKKNINKVYDVLNSCEVKKYEYSFTEEAKNEGLMIPSNVLYVAKGYNFKELGYDYKGSMLVLKTILGYEYLWNRVRVQGGAYGAMSSMSRGGAMVFVSYRDPNLTQTLNAYDECYKFLEDINISQREMTKYIIGTMSILDTPLNASSKGAKVFGMYIKGLTNEDLQKERTEVLETKIEDIKSFAKIVKEVMEKDFLVVVGDDKKIKENKEIFNNLVNVLN
;
A
#
# COMPACT_ATOMS: atom_id res chain seq x y z
N THR A 1 2.59 10.62 7.16
CA THR A 1 1.16 10.24 7.21
C THR A 1 0.34 11.50 7.05
N LEU A 2 -0.75 11.45 6.29
CA LEU A 2 -1.69 12.53 6.06
C LEU A 2 -3.08 12.09 6.48
N LEU A 3 -3.86 12.99 7.08
CA LEU A 3 -5.31 12.87 7.14
C LEU A 3 -5.86 13.69 5.96
N GLU A 4 -6.59 13.03 5.08
CA GLU A 4 -7.21 13.64 3.92
C GLU A 4 -8.72 13.78 4.16
N VAL A 5 -9.23 15.00 3.99
CA VAL A 5 -10.66 15.26 3.95
C VAL A 5 -11.02 15.61 2.52
N GLU A 6 -11.60 14.65 1.81
CA GLU A 6 -11.99 14.80 0.41
C GLU A 6 -13.47 15.11 0.30
N THR A 7 -13.80 16.08 -0.56
CA THR A 7 -15.19 16.40 -0.89
C THR A 7 -15.33 16.71 -2.37
N LYS A 8 -16.48 16.36 -2.93
CA LYS A 8 -16.84 16.65 -4.32
C LYS A 8 -18.18 17.38 -4.34
N PHE A 9 -18.20 18.56 -4.92
CA PHE A 9 -19.38 19.42 -4.95
C PHE A 9 -19.52 20.20 -6.25
N MET A 10 -20.72 20.70 -6.49
CA MET A 10 -20.98 21.63 -7.59
C MET A 10 -20.50 23.04 -7.19
N ASN A 11 -19.99 23.80 -8.15
CA ASN A 11 -19.42 25.13 -7.90
C ASN A 11 -20.34 26.06 -7.06
N TYR A 12 -21.65 26.08 -7.34
CA TYR A 12 -22.62 26.91 -6.60
C TYR A 12 -22.87 26.42 -5.16
N LYS A 13 -22.31 25.25 -4.76
CA LYS A 13 -22.39 24.68 -3.40
C LYS A 13 -21.07 24.81 -2.62
N THR A 14 -20.06 25.49 -3.16
CA THR A 14 -18.73 25.62 -2.53
C THR A 14 -18.85 26.07 -1.08
N GLU A 15 -19.57 27.16 -0.83
CA GLU A 15 -19.77 27.71 0.51
C GLU A 15 -20.38 26.67 1.47
N LYS A 16 -21.49 26.05 1.06
CA LYS A 16 -22.19 25.06 1.91
C LYS A 16 -21.34 23.82 2.18
N SER A 17 -20.54 23.41 1.22
CA SER A 17 -19.65 22.25 1.39
C SER A 17 -18.54 22.55 2.40
N LEU A 18 -17.98 23.75 2.39
CA LEU A 18 -16.97 24.17 3.35
C LEU A 18 -17.56 24.35 4.75
N GLU A 19 -18.80 24.83 4.87
CA GLU A 19 -19.54 24.86 6.15
C GLU A 19 -19.71 23.48 6.76
N ILE A 20 -20.05 22.47 5.95
CA ILE A 20 -20.19 21.09 6.44
C ILE A 20 -18.84 20.55 6.91
N ILE A 21 -17.75 20.83 6.20
CA ILE A 21 -16.41 20.43 6.64
C ILE A 21 -16.06 21.11 7.97
N SER A 22 -16.32 22.40 8.10
CA SER A 22 -16.07 23.15 9.35
C SER A 22 -16.87 22.58 10.51
N GLU A 23 -18.15 22.29 10.29
CA GLU A 23 -19.04 21.68 11.29
C GLU A 23 -18.52 20.32 11.74
N ILE A 24 -18.06 19.46 10.82
CA ILE A 24 -17.47 18.16 11.16
C ILE A 24 -16.20 18.33 12.01
N ILE A 25 -15.33 19.29 11.65
CA ILE A 25 -14.07 19.52 12.37
C ILE A 25 -14.32 20.06 13.77
N GLU A 26 -15.23 21.02 13.89
CA GLU A 26 -15.46 21.76 15.14
C GLU A 26 -16.36 20.99 16.11
N ASN A 27 -17.46 20.41 15.59
CA ASN A 27 -18.58 19.94 16.41
C ASN A 27 -18.74 18.41 16.45
N THR A 28 -17.75 17.62 15.96
CA THR A 28 -17.79 16.17 16.13
C THR A 28 -17.68 15.82 17.61
N LEU A 29 -18.68 15.10 18.13
CA LEU A 29 -18.75 14.62 19.51
C LEU A 29 -18.32 13.16 19.59
N PHE A 30 -17.57 12.82 20.65
CA PHE A 30 -17.14 11.45 20.95
C PHE A 30 -17.80 10.91 22.22
N ASP A 31 -19.03 11.33 22.52
CA ASP A 31 -19.74 11.01 23.77
C ASP A 31 -20.68 9.80 23.66
N ASP A 32 -21.11 9.42 22.46
CA ASP A 32 -21.96 8.25 22.20
C ASP A 32 -21.15 6.94 22.15
N ASN A 33 -20.98 6.31 23.31
CA ASN A 33 -20.29 5.02 23.45
C ASN A 33 -20.90 3.92 22.61
N LYS A 34 -22.23 3.89 22.47
CA LYS A 34 -22.92 2.88 21.67
C LYS A 34 -22.55 3.03 20.21
N ARG A 35 -22.57 4.26 19.70
CA ARG A 35 -22.20 4.56 18.32
C ARG A 35 -20.74 4.28 18.02
N ILE A 36 -19.84 4.61 18.94
CA ILE A 36 -18.41 4.30 18.80
C ILE A 36 -18.22 2.78 18.72
N LYS A 37 -18.87 2.00 19.58
CA LYS A 37 -18.79 0.53 19.55
C LYS A 37 -19.32 -0.07 18.27
N GLU A 38 -20.41 0.47 17.72
CA GLU A 38 -20.96 0.06 16.41
C GLU A 38 -19.97 0.31 15.27
N ILE A 39 -19.36 1.50 15.23
CA ILE A 39 -18.36 1.86 14.21
C ILE A 39 -17.12 0.97 14.34
N LEU A 40 -16.62 0.75 15.55
CA LEU A 40 -15.50 -0.13 15.85
C LEU A 40 -15.72 -1.54 15.27
N ARG A 41 -16.88 -2.15 15.56
CA ARG A 41 -17.23 -3.48 15.05
C ARG A 41 -17.41 -3.52 13.54
N GLN A 42 -17.94 -2.45 12.94
CA GLN A 42 -18.00 -2.34 11.48
C GLN A 42 -16.61 -2.27 10.85
N LEU A 43 -15.66 -1.55 11.46
CA LEU A 43 -14.27 -1.50 11.00
C LEU A 43 -13.60 -2.87 11.11
N ILE A 44 -13.73 -3.55 12.24
CA ILE A 44 -13.24 -4.92 12.45
C ILE A 44 -13.76 -5.84 11.34
N SER A 45 -15.08 -5.89 11.16
CA SER A 45 -15.71 -6.75 10.13
C SER A 45 -15.24 -6.44 8.71
N ARG A 46 -15.00 -5.17 8.38
CA ARG A 46 -14.43 -4.78 7.08
C ARG A 46 -13.01 -5.30 6.89
N ILE A 47 -12.18 -5.21 7.93
CA ILE A 47 -10.80 -5.71 7.86
C ILE A 47 -10.80 -7.24 7.76
N GLU A 48 -11.66 -7.94 8.50
CA GLU A 48 -11.83 -9.39 8.40
C GLU A 48 -12.22 -9.83 6.98
N MET A 49 -13.14 -9.09 6.33
CA MET A 49 -13.44 -9.33 4.92
C MET A 49 -12.22 -9.13 4.00
N VAL A 50 -11.37 -8.14 4.28
CA VAL A 50 -10.15 -7.93 3.48
C VAL A 50 -9.18 -9.10 3.64
N PHE A 51 -9.02 -9.66 4.85
CA PHE A 51 -8.23 -10.87 5.07
C PHE A 51 -8.74 -12.03 4.21
N MET A 52 -10.04 -12.24 4.17
CA MET A 52 -10.66 -13.35 3.42
C MET A 52 -10.59 -13.17 1.90
N GLN A 53 -10.85 -11.97 1.40
CA GLN A 53 -11.01 -11.71 -0.04
C GLN A 53 -9.74 -11.22 -0.72
N SER A 54 -8.88 -10.56 0.03
CA SER A 54 -7.71 -9.84 -0.46
C SER A 54 -6.45 -10.10 0.37
N GLY A 55 -6.27 -11.31 0.89
CA GLY A 55 -5.13 -11.70 1.72
C GLY A 55 -3.77 -11.38 1.08
N HIS A 56 -3.69 -11.37 -0.27
CA HIS A 56 -2.49 -10.91 -0.98
C HIS A 56 -2.11 -9.46 -0.66
N LYS A 57 -3.07 -8.55 -0.47
CA LYS A 57 -2.80 -7.17 -0.08
C LYS A 57 -2.27 -7.10 1.35
N ILE A 58 -2.85 -7.89 2.25
CA ILE A 58 -2.38 -8.00 3.63
C ILE A 58 -0.95 -8.55 3.66
N GLY A 59 -0.68 -9.64 2.92
CA GLY A 59 0.65 -10.23 2.84
C GLY A 59 1.71 -9.24 2.33
N VAL A 60 1.40 -8.49 1.26
CA VAL A 60 2.31 -7.45 0.73
C VAL A 60 2.52 -6.32 1.73
N ALA A 61 1.47 -5.80 2.36
CA ALA A 61 1.59 -4.73 3.35
C ALA A 61 2.42 -5.20 4.55
N ARG A 62 2.13 -6.41 5.06
CA ARG A 62 2.80 -6.98 6.22
C ARG A 62 4.28 -7.25 5.95
N VAL A 63 4.63 -7.94 4.85
CA VAL A 63 6.04 -8.20 4.52
C VAL A 63 6.81 -6.90 4.27
N SER A 64 6.19 -5.91 3.64
CA SER A 64 6.82 -4.60 3.41
C SER A 64 7.08 -3.85 4.72
N SER A 65 6.28 -4.07 5.75
CA SER A 65 6.46 -3.45 7.05
C SER A 65 7.71 -3.93 7.78
N TYR A 66 8.29 -5.04 7.38
CA TYR A 66 9.50 -5.59 8.00
C TYR A 66 10.78 -4.87 7.56
N PHE A 67 10.78 -4.26 6.36
CA PHE A 67 11.96 -3.64 5.75
C PHE A 67 11.75 -2.19 5.28
N SER A 68 10.61 -1.59 5.58
CA SER A 68 10.31 -0.21 5.16
C SER A 68 9.67 0.58 6.29
N PRO A 69 10.29 1.69 6.74
CA PRO A 69 9.72 2.55 7.80
C PRO A 69 8.31 3.05 7.47
N SER A 70 8.06 3.47 6.22
CA SER A 70 6.75 3.97 5.79
C SER A 70 5.69 2.87 5.79
N SER A 71 6.07 1.65 5.39
CA SER A 71 5.15 0.50 5.42
C SER A 71 4.89 0.02 6.84
N TYR A 72 5.90 0.06 7.72
CA TYR A 72 5.73 -0.21 9.14
C TYR A 72 4.71 0.73 9.78
N TYR A 73 4.78 2.01 9.43
CA TYR A 73 3.82 3.00 9.90
C TYR A 73 2.41 2.74 9.37
N THR A 74 2.31 2.40 8.07
CA THR A 74 1.03 2.05 7.45
C THR A 74 0.41 0.82 8.12
N GLU A 75 1.21 -0.16 8.47
CA GLU A 75 0.79 -1.35 9.19
C GLU A 75 0.13 -1.02 10.53
N LYS A 76 0.69 -0.04 11.28
CA LYS A 76 0.16 0.42 12.57
C LYS A 76 -1.19 1.16 12.48
N ILE A 77 -1.53 1.71 11.32
CA ILE A 77 -2.76 2.52 11.14
C ILE A 77 -3.80 1.89 10.22
N SER A 78 -3.47 0.80 9.51
CA SER A 78 -4.40 0.17 8.55
C SER A 78 -4.15 -1.32 8.30
N GLY A 79 -3.09 -1.92 8.84
CA GLY A 79 -2.72 -3.31 8.62
C GLY A 79 -3.18 -4.27 9.72
N TYR A 80 -2.45 -5.39 9.87
CA TYR A 80 -2.73 -6.41 10.88
C TYR A 80 -2.56 -5.86 12.31
N ASP A 81 -1.53 -5.04 12.56
CA ASP A 81 -1.33 -4.43 13.88
C ASP A 81 -2.48 -3.49 14.24
N PHE A 82 -3.05 -2.77 13.25
CA PHE A 82 -4.24 -1.96 13.48
C PHE A 82 -5.46 -2.84 13.80
N TYR A 83 -5.63 -3.94 13.09
CA TYR A 83 -6.70 -4.89 13.39
C TYR A 83 -6.62 -5.44 14.81
N THR A 84 -5.43 -5.85 15.26
CA THR A 84 -5.24 -6.35 16.64
C THR A 84 -5.55 -5.28 17.69
N PHE A 85 -5.16 -4.02 17.43
CA PHE A 85 -5.51 -2.89 18.27
C PHE A 85 -7.04 -2.70 18.36
N LEU A 86 -7.76 -2.76 17.23
CA LEU A 86 -9.22 -2.63 17.24
C LEU A 86 -9.91 -3.79 17.97
N LYS A 87 -9.42 -5.01 17.82
CA LYS A 87 -9.93 -6.20 18.55
C LYS A 87 -9.71 -6.06 20.04
N ASP A 88 -8.55 -5.60 20.46
CA ASP A 88 -8.26 -5.36 21.87
C ASP A 88 -9.15 -4.26 22.44
N LEU A 89 -9.40 -3.20 21.67
CA LEU A 89 -10.33 -2.14 22.07
C LEU A 89 -11.79 -2.64 22.20
N ASP A 90 -12.27 -3.49 21.27
CA ASP A 90 -13.64 -4.05 21.36
C ASP A 90 -13.78 -5.04 22.52
N ASN A 91 -12.79 -5.89 22.76
CA ASN A 91 -12.79 -6.87 23.82
C ASN A 91 -12.76 -6.21 25.24
N ASN A 92 -12.04 -5.09 25.37
CA ASN A 92 -11.89 -4.35 26.61
C ASN A 92 -12.58 -2.97 26.55
N PHE A 93 -13.71 -2.88 25.83
CA PHE A 93 -14.32 -1.61 25.44
C PHE A 93 -14.63 -0.72 26.64
N ASP A 94 -15.30 -1.27 27.65
CA ASP A 94 -15.77 -0.48 28.80
C ASP A 94 -14.62 0.07 29.66
N GLU A 95 -13.46 -0.60 29.65
CA GLU A 95 -12.25 -0.15 30.36
C GLU A 95 -11.44 0.88 29.54
N LYS A 96 -11.48 0.80 28.22
CA LYS A 96 -10.61 1.58 27.32
C LYS A 96 -11.28 2.75 26.63
N ILE A 97 -12.62 2.82 26.66
CA ILE A 97 -13.35 3.83 25.88
C ILE A 97 -13.04 5.26 26.29
N ASP A 98 -12.93 5.54 27.56
CA ASP A 98 -12.68 6.90 28.05
C ASP A 98 -11.26 7.36 27.65
N PHE A 99 -10.27 6.48 27.75
CA PHE A 99 -8.93 6.75 27.23
C PHE A 99 -8.95 6.97 25.71
N ALA A 100 -9.68 6.16 24.95
CA ALA A 100 -9.80 6.32 23.50
C ALA A 100 -10.41 7.68 23.13
N LYS A 101 -11.46 8.12 23.81
CA LYS A 101 -12.07 9.43 23.61
C LYS A 101 -11.09 10.57 23.86
N GLU A 102 -10.34 10.49 24.96
CA GLU A 102 -9.30 11.47 25.26
C GLU A 102 -8.27 11.54 24.12
N ARG A 103 -7.86 10.39 23.58
CA ARG A 103 -6.94 10.33 22.43
C ARG A 103 -7.54 10.91 21.16
N PHE A 104 -8.83 10.67 20.87
CA PHE A 104 -9.51 11.29 19.72
C PHE A 104 -9.48 12.81 19.80
N GLU A 105 -9.71 13.40 20.97
CA GLU A 105 -9.64 14.85 21.17
C GLU A 105 -8.21 15.39 20.99
N VAL A 106 -7.20 14.69 21.50
CA VAL A 106 -5.79 15.07 21.28
C VAL A 106 -5.42 15.01 19.81
N ILE A 107 -5.77 13.92 19.11
CA ILE A 107 -5.50 13.73 17.69
C ILE A 107 -6.22 14.82 16.87
N ARG A 108 -7.49 15.11 17.18
CA ARG A 108 -8.28 16.16 16.53
C ARG A 108 -7.57 17.52 16.65
N LYS A 109 -7.11 17.89 17.83
CA LYS A 109 -6.40 19.17 18.06
C LYS A 109 -5.08 19.24 17.33
N ASP A 110 -4.30 18.16 17.30
CA ASP A 110 -2.98 18.14 16.69
C ASP A 110 -3.05 18.12 15.14
N ILE A 111 -3.99 17.35 14.57
CA ILE A 111 -4.13 17.20 13.12
C ILE A 111 -4.82 18.41 12.48
N PHE A 112 -5.97 18.85 13.05
CA PHE A 112 -6.71 20.00 12.52
C PHE A 112 -6.11 21.33 13.00
N ASN A 113 -4.95 21.64 12.41
CA ASN A 113 -4.09 22.74 12.80
C ASN A 113 -3.76 23.61 11.59
N LYS A 114 -3.88 24.93 11.76
CA LYS A 114 -3.60 25.93 10.71
C LYS A 114 -2.21 25.76 10.07
N ASN A 115 -1.21 25.39 10.86
CA ASN A 115 0.16 25.23 10.40
C ASN A 115 0.38 23.95 9.58
N ASN A 116 -0.55 22.99 9.64
CA ASN A 116 -0.50 21.72 8.90
C ASN A 116 -1.42 21.69 7.68
N LEU A 117 -2.30 22.70 7.51
CA LEU A 117 -3.31 22.67 6.45
C LEU A 117 -2.66 22.75 5.08
N LYS A 118 -3.03 21.82 4.21
CA LYS A 118 -2.80 21.89 2.77
C LYS A 118 -4.15 21.81 2.07
N VAL A 119 -4.43 22.76 1.19
CA VAL A 119 -5.67 22.79 0.40
C VAL A 119 -5.32 22.46 -1.04
N PHE A 120 -5.99 21.49 -1.59
CA PHE A 120 -5.81 21.05 -2.97
C PHE A 120 -7.15 21.07 -3.71
N LEU A 121 -7.20 21.73 -4.85
CA LEU A 121 -8.39 21.83 -5.69
C LEU A 121 -8.15 21.21 -7.05
N THR A 122 -9.05 20.31 -7.46
CA THR A 122 -9.16 19.87 -8.85
C THR A 122 -10.41 20.48 -9.46
N GLY A 123 -10.23 21.41 -10.38
CA GLY A 123 -11.34 22.15 -10.99
C GLY A 123 -10.87 23.06 -12.13
N GLN A 124 -11.78 23.88 -12.64
CA GLN A 124 -11.46 24.93 -13.61
C GLN A 124 -10.99 26.19 -12.87
N GLU A 125 -10.23 27.06 -13.54
CA GLU A 125 -9.71 28.30 -12.96
C GLU A 125 -10.79 29.19 -12.32
N LYS A 126 -11.96 29.29 -12.96
CA LYS A 126 -13.12 30.04 -12.44
C LYS A 126 -13.65 29.51 -11.09
N GLU A 127 -13.32 28.29 -10.72
CA GLU A 127 -13.75 27.62 -9.47
C GLU A 127 -12.81 27.91 -8.30
N LEU A 128 -11.64 28.48 -8.59
CA LEU A 128 -10.66 28.87 -7.58
C LEU A 128 -11.13 30.06 -6.74
N GLU A 129 -11.78 31.04 -7.35
CA GLU A 129 -12.24 32.26 -6.64
C GLU A 129 -13.34 31.98 -5.61
N PRO A 130 -14.38 31.16 -5.89
CA PRO A 130 -15.32 30.72 -4.87
C PRO A 130 -14.66 29.99 -3.71
N LEU A 131 -13.64 29.14 -3.98
CA LEU A 131 -12.88 28.45 -2.93
C LEU A 131 -12.11 29.47 -2.07
N LYS A 132 -11.30 30.35 -2.67
CA LYS A 132 -10.54 31.38 -1.96
C LYS A 132 -11.43 32.26 -1.06
N LYS A 133 -12.60 32.64 -1.56
CA LYS A 133 -13.54 33.47 -0.82
C LYS A 133 -14.09 32.80 0.44
N ASN A 134 -14.26 31.47 0.41
CA ASN A 134 -14.96 30.74 1.45
C ASN A 134 -14.05 29.83 2.30
N ILE A 135 -12.78 29.62 1.94
CA ILE A 135 -11.88 28.71 2.64
C ILE A 135 -11.63 29.09 4.10
N ASN A 136 -11.78 30.38 4.42
CA ASN A 136 -11.66 30.87 5.79
C ASN A 136 -12.67 30.20 6.74
N LYS A 137 -13.83 29.74 6.26
CA LYS A 137 -14.78 28.98 7.07
C LYS A 137 -14.14 27.72 7.68
N VAL A 138 -13.29 27.04 6.89
CA VAL A 138 -12.53 25.88 7.39
C VAL A 138 -11.30 26.33 8.18
N TYR A 139 -10.56 27.34 7.69
CA TYR A 139 -9.35 27.81 8.34
C TYR A 139 -9.60 28.34 9.76
N ASP A 140 -10.71 29.05 9.98
CA ASP A 140 -10.99 29.72 11.26
C ASP A 140 -11.32 28.74 12.38
N VAL A 141 -11.89 27.58 12.07
CA VAL A 141 -12.19 26.52 13.07
C VAL A 141 -10.98 25.64 13.43
N LEU A 142 -9.86 25.76 12.69
CA LEU A 142 -8.65 25.02 13.00
C LEU A 142 -7.90 25.60 14.19
N ASN A 143 -7.28 24.73 14.97
CA ASN A 143 -6.39 25.15 16.04
C ASN A 143 -5.14 25.87 15.50
N SER A 144 -4.53 26.71 16.35
CA SER A 144 -3.27 27.35 16.06
C SER A 144 -2.28 26.97 17.16
N CYS A 145 -1.58 25.87 16.98
CA CYS A 145 -0.56 25.40 17.90
C CYS A 145 0.71 25.00 17.12
N GLU A 146 1.81 24.89 17.85
CA GLU A 146 3.06 24.40 17.25
C GLU A 146 2.88 22.96 16.77
N VAL A 147 3.35 22.69 15.57
CA VAL A 147 3.34 21.34 15.01
C VAL A 147 4.44 20.52 15.64
N LYS A 148 4.07 19.56 16.46
CA LYS A 148 5.01 18.62 17.05
C LYS A 148 5.55 17.68 15.96
N LYS A 149 6.86 17.60 15.85
CA LYS A 149 7.54 16.58 15.06
C LYS A 149 7.86 15.41 15.98
N TYR A 150 7.36 14.23 15.61
CA TYR A 150 7.69 13.00 16.32
C TYR A 150 8.77 12.25 15.55
N GLU A 151 9.76 11.75 16.26
CA GLU A 151 10.72 10.82 15.71
C GLU A 151 10.21 9.39 15.92
N TYR A 152 10.28 8.59 14.87
CA TYR A 152 9.81 7.23 14.90
C TYR A 152 10.98 6.29 14.72
N SER A 153 11.17 5.39 15.67
CA SER A 153 12.14 4.31 15.54
C SER A 153 11.58 3.21 14.64
N PHE A 154 12.40 2.74 13.74
CA PHE A 154 12.16 1.57 12.93
C PHE A 154 13.34 0.63 13.04
N THR A 155 13.07 -0.65 13.23
CA THR A 155 14.09 -1.70 13.20
C THR A 155 13.64 -2.73 12.16
N GLU A 156 14.52 -3.01 11.22
CA GLU A 156 14.31 -4.07 10.25
C GLU A 156 14.34 -5.43 10.95
N GLU A 157 13.34 -6.27 10.67
CA GLU A 157 13.23 -7.59 11.27
C GLU A 157 12.46 -8.56 10.35
N ALA A 158 13.09 -9.67 9.99
CA ALA A 158 12.43 -10.75 9.23
C ALA A 158 11.55 -11.58 10.18
N LYS A 159 10.27 -11.19 10.33
CA LYS A 159 9.33 -11.89 11.23
C LYS A 159 8.83 -13.21 10.65
N ASN A 160 8.78 -13.35 9.33
CA ASN A 160 8.37 -14.57 8.61
C ASN A 160 7.13 -15.22 9.22
N GLU A 161 5.98 -14.56 9.02
CA GLU A 161 4.73 -14.93 9.69
C GLU A 161 3.79 -15.73 8.80
N GLY A 162 3.18 -16.76 9.40
CA GLY A 162 2.01 -17.47 8.86
C GLY A 162 0.72 -16.95 9.49
N LEU A 163 -0.04 -16.13 8.75
CA LEU A 163 -1.30 -15.55 9.18
C LEU A 163 -2.46 -16.47 8.79
N MET A 164 -2.91 -17.30 9.72
CA MET A 164 -3.92 -18.33 9.50
C MET A 164 -5.33 -17.74 9.53
N ILE A 165 -6.11 -18.03 8.48
CA ILE A 165 -7.52 -17.67 8.34
C ILE A 165 -8.32 -18.89 7.86
N PRO A 166 -9.63 -18.97 8.10
CA PRO A 166 -10.48 -20.04 7.57
C PRO A 166 -10.62 -19.92 6.04
N SER A 167 -9.69 -20.54 5.32
CA SER A 167 -9.56 -20.51 3.87
C SER A 167 -9.00 -21.85 3.37
N ASN A 168 -9.25 -22.19 2.10
CA ASN A 168 -8.64 -23.35 1.43
C ASN A 168 -7.47 -22.96 0.52
N VAL A 169 -7.10 -21.69 0.52
CA VAL A 169 -6.06 -21.12 -0.36
C VAL A 169 -5.08 -20.30 0.45
N LEU A 170 -3.92 -20.04 -0.17
CA LEU A 170 -2.86 -19.22 0.37
C LEU A 170 -2.69 -17.94 -0.45
N TYR A 171 -2.08 -16.96 0.17
CA TYR A 171 -1.54 -15.74 -0.41
C TYR A 171 -0.08 -15.65 0.06
N VAL A 172 0.86 -15.94 -0.83
CA VAL A 172 2.28 -16.04 -0.49
C VAL A 172 2.97 -14.78 -0.94
N ALA A 173 3.45 -13.96 -0.02
CA ALA A 173 4.18 -12.72 -0.30
C ALA A 173 5.63 -12.84 0.17
N LYS A 174 6.60 -12.55 -0.71
CA LYS A 174 8.03 -12.55 -0.43
C LYS A 174 8.69 -11.35 -1.11
N GLY A 175 9.63 -10.68 -0.42
CA GLY A 175 10.34 -9.54 -1.01
C GLY A 175 11.19 -8.77 -0.02
N TYR A 176 11.90 -7.77 -0.53
CA TYR A 176 12.79 -6.92 0.27
C TYR A 176 12.98 -5.55 -0.39
N ASN A 177 13.71 -4.65 0.28
CA ASN A 177 14.06 -3.33 -0.24
C ASN A 177 15.39 -3.40 -1.01
N PHE A 178 15.34 -3.32 -2.34
CA PHE A 178 16.55 -3.35 -3.17
C PHE A 178 17.46 -2.14 -2.98
N LYS A 179 16.96 -1.02 -2.46
CA LYS A 179 17.80 0.15 -2.13
C LYS A 179 18.73 -0.12 -0.96
N GLU A 180 18.30 -0.91 0.02
CA GLU A 180 19.15 -1.35 1.13
C GLU A 180 20.27 -2.31 0.67
N LEU A 181 20.15 -2.84 -0.55
CA LEU A 181 21.19 -3.63 -1.23
C LEU A 181 22.09 -2.77 -2.15
N GLY A 182 21.90 -1.44 -2.15
CA GLY A 182 22.69 -0.51 -2.95
C GLY A 182 22.21 -0.32 -4.40
N TYR A 183 20.98 -0.73 -4.74
CA TYR A 183 20.43 -0.57 -6.07
C TYR A 183 19.45 0.60 -6.17
N ASP A 184 19.51 1.31 -7.29
CA ASP A 184 18.58 2.39 -7.58
C ASP A 184 17.36 1.93 -8.38
N TYR A 185 16.25 2.63 -8.19
CA TYR A 185 15.07 2.45 -9.02
C TYR A 185 15.30 2.98 -10.43
N LYS A 186 14.88 2.18 -11.43
CA LYS A 186 14.89 2.53 -12.85
C LYS A 186 13.53 2.27 -13.49
N GLY A 187 13.13 3.11 -14.44
CA GLY A 187 11.88 2.93 -15.18
C GLY A 187 11.81 1.58 -15.93
N SER A 188 12.94 1.02 -16.34
CA SER A 188 13.04 -0.32 -16.95
C SER A 188 12.55 -1.44 -16.00
N MET A 189 12.49 -1.24 -14.68
CA MET A 189 11.88 -2.18 -13.73
C MET A 189 10.36 -2.33 -13.96
N LEU A 190 9.69 -1.35 -14.56
CA LEU A 190 8.30 -1.48 -14.96
C LEU A 190 8.13 -2.43 -16.17
N VAL A 191 9.09 -2.43 -17.09
CA VAL A 191 9.12 -3.41 -18.19
C VAL A 191 9.43 -4.81 -17.64
N LEU A 192 10.40 -4.93 -16.71
CA LEU A 192 10.67 -6.17 -15.99
C LEU A 192 9.40 -6.72 -15.34
N LYS A 193 8.65 -5.88 -14.62
CA LYS A 193 7.38 -6.28 -14.00
C LYS A 193 6.40 -6.86 -15.03
N THR A 194 6.29 -6.24 -16.19
CA THR A 194 5.42 -6.69 -17.28
C THR A 194 5.87 -8.05 -17.79
N ILE A 195 7.17 -8.21 -18.07
CA ILE A 195 7.75 -9.49 -18.54
C ILE A 195 7.54 -10.59 -17.51
N LEU A 196 7.88 -10.36 -16.25
CA LEU A 196 7.70 -11.36 -15.18
C LEU A 196 6.23 -11.76 -15.03
N GLY A 197 5.31 -10.82 -15.17
CA GLY A 197 3.88 -11.08 -15.06
C GLY A 197 3.37 -12.01 -16.17
N TYR A 198 3.85 -11.90 -17.39
CA TYR A 198 3.38 -12.69 -18.52
C TYR A 198 4.20 -13.95 -18.79
N GLU A 199 5.54 -13.87 -18.68
CA GLU A 199 6.42 -14.95 -19.12
C GLU A 199 6.78 -15.90 -17.97
N TYR A 200 6.93 -15.41 -16.75
CA TYR A 200 7.43 -16.23 -15.66
C TYR A 200 6.36 -16.58 -14.62
N LEU A 201 5.83 -15.58 -13.91
CA LEU A 201 4.90 -15.81 -12.79
C LEU A 201 3.59 -16.45 -13.27
N TRP A 202 3.09 -16.02 -14.44
CA TRP A 202 1.92 -16.66 -15.04
C TRP A 202 2.14 -18.14 -15.30
N ASN A 203 3.27 -18.52 -15.87
CA ASN A 203 3.55 -19.90 -16.22
C ASN A 203 3.88 -20.75 -14.98
N ARG A 204 4.78 -20.28 -14.11
CA ARG A 204 5.29 -21.06 -12.98
C ARG A 204 4.30 -21.17 -11.83
N VAL A 205 3.66 -20.06 -11.46
CA VAL A 205 2.81 -19.99 -10.28
C VAL A 205 1.35 -20.26 -10.61
N ARG A 206 0.84 -19.71 -11.74
CA ARG A 206 -0.55 -19.90 -12.11
C ARG A 206 -0.78 -21.18 -12.91
N VAL A 207 -0.14 -21.34 -14.08
CA VAL A 207 -0.43 -22.47 -14.99
C VAL A 207 0.06 -23.79 -14.40
N GLN A 208 1.30 -23.85 -13.97
CA GLN A 208 1.89 -25.05 -13.39
C GLN A 208 1.55 -25.24 -11.91
N GLY A 209 1.51 -24.16 -11.12
CA GLY A 209 1.22 -24.18 -9.70
C GLY A 209 -0.26 -24.17 -9.35
N GLY A 210 -1.16 -23.77 -10.26
CA GLY A 210 -2.60 -23.74 -10.03
C GLY A 210 -3.10 -22.54 -9.22
N ALA A 211 -2.28 -21.54 -8.94
CA ALA A 211 -2.73 -20.29 -8.34
C ALA A 211 -3.67 -19.53 -9.27
N TYR A 212 -4.62 -18.77 -8.71
CA TYR A 212 -5.51 -17.94 -9.53
C TYR A 212 -4.77 -16.75 -10.17
N GLY A 213 -3.70 -16.25 -9.53
CA GLY A 213 -2.85 -15.21 -10.05
C GLY A 213 -1.52 -15.12 -9.32
N ALA A 214 -0.56 -14.46 -9.96
CA ALA A 214 0.71 -14.08 -9.34
C ALA A 214 1.15 -12.72 -9.88
N MET A 215 1.74 -11.91 -9.03
CA MET A 215 2.08 -10.53 -9.32
C MET A 215 3.45 -10.18 -8.72
N SER A 216 4.13 -9.23 -9.35
CA SER A 216 5.29 -8.57 -8.76
C SER A 216 5.05 -7.06 -8.67
N SER A 217 5.66 -6.42 -7.70
CA SER A 217 5.69 -4.97 -7.59
C SER A 217 7.10 -4.48 -7.35
N MET A 218 7.47 -3.39 -8.00
CA MET A 218 8.75 -2.70 -7.83
C MET A 218 8.44 -1.21 -7.68
N SER A 219 8.79 -0.65 -6.53
CA SER A 219 8.43 0.73 -6.19
C SER A 219 9.63 1.65 -6.20
N ARG A 220 9.40 2.94 -6.44
CA ARG A 220 10.44 3.99 -6.30
C ARG A 220 11.01 4.06 -4.88
N GLY A 221 10.28 3.59 -3.88
CA GLY A 221 10.74 3.49 -2.50
C GLY A 221 11.70 2.33 -2.24
N GLY A 222 11.93 1.45 -3.23
CA GLY A 222 12.86 0.32 -3.15
C GLY A 222 12.20 -1.03 -2.89
N ALA A 223 10.94 -1.08 -2.50
CA ALA A 223 10.26 -2.35 -2.25
C ALA A 223 10.10 -3.15 -3.56
N MET A 224 10.64 -4.37 -3.57
CA MET A 224 10.38 -5.41 -4.58
C MET A 224 9.70 -6.57 -3.87
N VAL A 225 8.45 -6.86 -4.25
CA VAL A 225 7.64 -7.90 -3.61
C VAL A 225 6.97 -8.74 -4.70
N PHE A 226 7.06 -10.06 -4.54
CA PHE A 226 6.29 -11.04 -5.31
C PHE A 226 5.15 -11.55 -4.45
N VAL A 227 3.98 -11.77 -5.03
CA VAL A 227 2.81 -12.27 -4.31
C VAL A 227 1.93 -13.16 -5.18
N SER A 228 1.45 -14.27 -4.60
CA SER A 228 0.44 -15.12 -5.22
C SER A 228 -0.98 -14.78 -4.73
N TYR A 229 -1.97 -15.15 -5.52
CA TYR A 229 -3.39 -14.92 -5.23
C TYR A 229 -4.17 -16.21 -5.36
N ARG A 230 -4.82 -16.62 -4.25
CA ARG A 230 -5.58 -17.88 -4.15
C ARG A 230 -4.75 -19.06 -4.63
N ASP A 231 -3.66 -19.29 -3.95
CA ASP A 231 -2.63 -20.26 -4.29
C ASP A 231 -2.88 -21.59 -3.55
N PRO A 232 -2.91 -22.73 -4.23
CA PRO A 232 -2.99 -24.03 -3.55
C PRO A 232 -1.65 -24.49 -2.95
N ASN A 233 -0.51 -23.88 -3.35
CA ASN A 233 0.83 -24.33 -2.99
C ASN A 233 1.59 -23.26 -2.20
N LEU A 234 2.45 -23.69 -1.29
CA LEU A 234 3.39 -22.83 -0.58
C LEU A 234 4.82 -23.01 -1.12
N THR A 235 5.40 -24.19 -0.89
CA THR A 235 6.81 -24.47 -1.22
C THR A 235 7.10 -24.32 -2.71
N GLN A 236 6.22 -24.80 -3.59
CA GLN A 236 6.39 -24.66 -5.03
C GLN A 236 6.41 -23.17 -5.46
N THR A 237 5.57 -22.35 -4.84
CA THR A 237 5.50 -20.91 -5.13
C THR A 237 6.72 -20.17 -4.62
N LEU A 238 7.20 -20.47 -3.41
CA LEU A 238 8.44 -19.92 -2.88
C LEU A 238 9.64 -20.28 -3.77
N ASN A 239 9.76 -21.54 -4.17
CA ASN A 239 10.79 -21.98 -5.11
C ASN A 239 10.72 -21.24 -6.46
N ALA A 240 9.50 -20.97 -6.96
CA ALA A 240 9.35 -20.19 -8.18
C ALA A 240 9.83 -18.74 -7.99
N TYR A 241 9.63 -18.13 -6.83
CA TYR A 241 10.17 -16.80 -6.55
C TYR A 241 11.69 -16.81 -6.46
N ASP A 242 12.26 -17.77 -5.75
CA ASP A 242 13.70 -17.90 -5.53
C ASP A 242 14.46 -18.23 -6.82
N GLU A 243 13.86 -18.98 -7.76
CA GLU A 243 14.44 -19.33 -9.05
C GLU A 243 14.21 -18.29 -10.15
N CYS A 244 13.47 -17.23 -9.88
CA CYS A 244 13.13 -16.22 -10.89
C CYS A 244 14.36 -15.60 -11.57
N TYR A 245 15.44 -15.43 -10.82
CA TYR A 245 16.68 -14.89 -11.37
C TYR A 245 17.28 -15.73 -12.49
N LYS A 246 17.17 -17.09 -12.42
CA LYS A 246 17.66 -18.00 -13.47
C LYS A 246 16.94 -17.75 -14.80
N PHE A 247 15.60 -17.54 -14.73
CA PHE A 247 14.83 -17.17 -15.91
C PHE A 247 15.33 -15.86 -16.53
N LEU A 248 15.68 -14.86 -15.70
CA LEU A 248 16.19 -13.58 -16.20
C LEU A 248 17.59 -13.67 -16.78
N GLU A 249 18.46 -14.53 -16.26
CA GLU A 249 19.79 -14.80 -16.81
C GLU A 249 19.68 -15.42 -18.22
N ASP A 250 18.75 -16.37 -18.38
CA ASP A 250 18.57 -17.15 -19.59
C ASP A 250 17.56 -16.53 -20.59
N ILE A 251 16.87 -15.44 -20.19
CA ILE A 251 15.80 -14.86 -21.00
C ILE A 251 16.31 -14.51 -22.43
N ASN A 252 15.60 -15.03 -23.41
CA ASN A 252 15.88 -14.78 -24.80
C ASN A 252 14.58 -14.46 -25.53
N ILE A 253 14.29 -13.18 -25.68
CA ILE A 253 13.11 -12.64 -26.37
C ILE A 253 13.57 -11.82 -27.58
N SER A 254 12.80 -11.88 -28.66
CA SER A 254 13.06 -11.11 -29.84
C SER A 254 12.82 -9.62 -29.63
N GLN A 255 13.43 -8.79 -30.48
CA GLN A 255 13.19 -7.34 -30.48
C GLN A 255 11.68 -7.00 -30.60
N ARG A 256 10.93 -7.80 -31.35
CA ARG A 256 9.49 -7.62 -31.53
C ARG A 256 8.73 -7.88 -30.22
N GLU A 257 9.11 -8.89 -29.46
CA GLU A 257 8.52 -9.19 -28.16
C GLU A 257 8.87 -8.12 -27.12
N MET A 258 10.14 -7.69 -27.11
CA MET A 258 10.56 -6.59 -26.26
C MET A 258 9.73 -5.32 -26.52
N THR A 259 9.51 -4.98 -27.79
CA THR A 259 8.65 -3.85 -28.19
C THR A 259 7.22 -4.02 -27.65
N LYS A 260 6.64 -5.23 -27.68
CA LYS A 260 5.31 -5.47 -27.10
C LYS A 260 5.26 -5.20 -25.60
N TYR A 261 6.28 -5.62 -24.82
CA TYR A 261 6.33 -5.37 -23.38
C TYR A 261 6.50 -3.90 -23.06
N ILE A 262 7.33 -3.19 -23.83
CA ILE A 262 7.48 -1.73 -23.71
C ILE A 262 6.14 -1.03 -23.99
N ILE A 263 5.46 -1.36 -25.09
CA ILE A 263 4.15 -0.79 -25.42
C ILE A 263 3.13 -1.12 -24.34
N GLY A 264 3.09 -2.36 -23.87
CA GLY A 264 2.20 -2.76 -22.78
C GLY A 264 2.45 -1.97 -21.50
N THR A 265 3.71 -1.76 -21.13
CA THR A 265 4.10 -0.95 -19.97
C THR A 265 3.71 0.52 -20.15
N MET A 266 3.98 1.10 -21.33
CA MET A 266 3.58 2.47 -21.66
C MET A 266 2.07 2.67 -21.63
N SER A 267 1.30 1.69 -22.09
CA SER A 267 -0.17 1.72 -22.04
C SER A 267 -0.71 1.85 -20.62
N ILE A 268 -0.04 1.23 -19.64
CA ILE A 268 -0.37 1.37 -18.21
C ILE A 268 -0.01 2.77 -17.70
N LEU A 269 1.18 3.27 -18.04
CA LEU A 269 1.64 4.61 -17.63
C LEU A 269 0.77 5.72 -18.21
N ASP A 270 0.29 5.54 -19.44
CA ASP A 270 -0.50 6.51 -20.18
C ASP A 270 -2.00 6.29 -20.08
N THR A 271 -2.45 5.46 -19.16
CA THR A 271 -3.89 5.23 -18.94
C THR A 271 -4.63 6.57 -18.82
N PRO A 272 -5.67 6.81 -19.63
CA PRO A 272 -6.46 8.04 -19.55
C PRO A 272 -7.06 8.24 -18.16
N LEU A 273 -6.87 9.42 -17.60
CA LEU A 273 -7.38 9.78 -16.27
C LEU A 273 -8.49 10.82 -16.40
N ASN A 274 -9.57 10.67 -15.63
CA ASN A 274 -10.56 11.73 -15.43
C ASN A 274 -9.97 12.87 -14.57
N ALA A 275 -10.68 13.97 -14.43
CA ALA A 275 -10.20 15.16 -13.71
C ALA A 275 -9.81 14.84 -12.25
N SER A 276 -10.66 14.11 -11.51
CA SER A 276 -10.38 13.74 -10.12
C SER A 276 -9.12 12.87 -10.02
N SER A 277 -8.98 11.85 -10.87
CA SER A 277 -7.78 10.98 -10.87
C SER A 277 -6.50 11.73 -11.26
N LYS A 278 -6.60 12.74 -12.17
CA LYS A 278 -5.48 13.63 -12.49
C LYS A 278 -5.08 14.46 -11.26
N GLY A 279 -6.06 15.02 -10.57
CA GLY A 279 -5.84 15.77 -9.33
C GLY A 279 -5.17 14.91 -8.26
N ALA A 280 -5.70 13.72 -7.98
CA ALA A 280 -5.12 12.79 -7.01
C ALA A 280 -3.68 12.41 -7.38
N LYS A 281 -3.38 12.17 -8.67
CA LYS A 281 -2.02 11.89 -9.15
C LYS A 281 -1.08 13.06 -8.87
N VAL A 282 -1.48 14.29 -9.21
CA VAL A 282 -0.66 15.50 -8.99
C VAL A 282 -0.46 15.76 -7.50
N PHE A 283 -1.50 15.60 -6.69
CA PHE A 283 -1.39 15.71 -5.24
C PHE A 283 -0.40 14.68 -4.67
N GLY A 284 -0.50 13.42 -5.09
CA GLY A 284 0.44 12.37 -4.70
C GLY A 284 1.89 12.68 -5.13
N MET A 285 2.10 13.28 -6.29
CA MET A 285 3.42 13.74 -6.74
C MET A 285 3.95 14.86 -5.83
N TYR A 286 3.13 15.86 -5.55
CA TYR A 286 3.48 16.97 -4.66
C TYR A 286 3.93 16.47 -3.27
N ILE A 287 3.16 15.56 -2.67
CA ILE A 287 3.50 14.98 -1.36
C ILE A 287 4.79 14.17 -1.37
N LYS A 288 5.09 13.49 -2.48
CA LYS A 288 6.30 12.68 -2.65
C LYS A 288 7.51 13.48 -3.15
N GLY A 289 7.35 14.76 -3.44
CA GLY A 289 8.39 15.59 -4.05
C GLY A 289 8.77 15.16 -5.47
N LEU A 290 7.86 14.49 -6.20
CA LEU A 290 8.11 14.07 -7.58
C LEU A 290 7.81 15.19 -8.55
N THR A 291 8.73 15.41 -9.49
CA THR A 291 8.61 16.42 -10.55
C THR A 291 8.13 15.81 -11.87
N ASN A 292 7.80 16.67 -12.84
CA ASN A 292 7.53 16.23 -14.21
C ASN A 292 8.77 15.63 -14.88
N GLU A 293 9.95 16.14 -14.53
CA GLU A 293 11.24 15.64 -15.00
C GLU A 293 11.46 14.19 -14.53
N ASP A 294 11.12 13.87 -13.28
CA ASP A 294 11.20 12.48 -12.76
C ASP A 294 10.28 11.54 -13.52
N LEU A 295 9.07 11.98 -13.85
CA LEU A 295 8.13 11.19 -14.65
C LEU A 295 8.63 11.04 -16.10
N GLN A 296 9.18 12.10 -16.69
CA GLN A 296 9.72 12.03 -18.04
C GLN A 296 10.94 11.12 -18.11
N LYS A 297 11.83 11.18 -17.10
CA LYS A 297 12.96 10.27 -16.97
C LYS A 297 12.50 8.81 -16.94
N GLU A 298 11.52 8.49 -16.08
CA GLU A 298 10.95 7.14 -15.99
C GLU A 298 10.38 6.67 -17.34
N ARG A 299 9.66 7.54 -18.05
CA ARG A 299 9.14 7.23 -19.40
C ARG A 299 10.25 6.93 -20.40
N THR A 300 11.29 7.75 -20.42
CA THR A 300 12.44 7.56 -21.28
C THR A 300 13.13 6.23 -20.99
N GLU A 301 13.37 5.92 -19.71
CA GLU A 301 13.96 4.66 -19.27
C GLU A 301 13.10 3.43 -19.68
N VAL A 302 11.77 3.54 -19.66
CA VAL A 302 10.86 2.49 -20.16
C VAL A 302 11.01 2.31 -21.66
N LEU A 303 11.00 3.41 -22.43
CA LEU A 303 11.05 3.37 -23.90
C LEU A 303 12.41 2.86 -24.43
N GLU A 304 13.49 3.14 -23.72
CA GLU A 304 14.86 2.77 -24.08
C GLU A 304 15.28 1.41 -23.53
N THR A 305 14.41 0.71 -22.79
CA THR A 305 14.74 -0.58 -22.17
C THR A 305 15.16 -1.62 -23.20
N LYS A 306 16.28 -2.27 -22.94
CA LYS A 306 16.85 -3.35 -23.77
C LYS A 306 16.81 -4.67 -23.02
N ILE A 307 17.04 -5.77 -23.74
CA ILE A 307 17.11 -7.11 -23.13
C ILE A 307 18.23 -7.22 -22.10
N GLU A 308 19.34 -6.52 -22.33
CA GLU A 308 20.49 -6.48 -21.43
C GLU A 308 20.12 -5.83 -20.09
N ASP A 309 19.26 -4.80 -20.11
CA ASP A 309 18.75 -4.19 -18.88
C ASP A 309 17.92 -5.20 -18.08
N ILE A 310 17.05 -5.96 -18.77
CA ILE A 310 16.22 -7.00 -18.12
C ILE A 310 17.10 -8.09 -17.51
N LYS A 311 18.11 -8.58 -18.25
CA LYS A 311 19.07 -9.55 -17.72
C LYS A 311 19.83 -9.04 -16.50
N SER A 312 20.20 -7.76 -16.50
CA SER A 312 20.92 -7.15 -15.39
C SER A 312 20.16 -7.18 -14.06
N PHE A 313 18.81 -7.24 -14.10
CA PHE A 313 17.99 -7.36 -12.92
C PHE A 313 17.99 -8.74 -12.27
N ALA A 314 18.54 -9.77 -12.91
CA ALA A 314 18.66 -11.11 -12.34
C ALA A 314 19.35 -11.06 -10.97
N LYS A 315 20.47 -10.34 -10.90
CA LYS A 315 21.22 -10.17 -9.64
C LYS A 315 20.38 -9.53 -8.55
N ILE A 316 19.65 -8.45 -8.87
CA ILE A 316 18.79 -7.75 -7.90
C ILE A 316 17.68 -8.67 -7.41
N VAL A 317 16.99 -9.37 -8.31
CA VAL A 317 15.92 -10.32 -7.94
C VAL A 317 16.47 -11.42 -7.04
N LYS A 318 17.64 -11.99 -7.38
CA LYS A 318 18.30 -13.01 -6.57
C LYS A 318 18.57 -12.50 -5.14
N GLU A 319 19.27 -11.39 -5.01
CA GLU A 319 19.66 -10.83 -3.71
C GLU A 319 18.42 -10.42 -2.86
N VAL A 320 17.36 -9.92 -3.51
CA VAL A 320 16.09 -9.61 -2.84
C VAL A 320 15.43 -10.87 -2.28
N MET A 321 15.36 -11.96 -3.07
CA MET A 321 14.73 -13.20 -2.63
C MET A 321 15.57 -13.93 -1.57
N GLU A 322 16.89 -13.85 -1.64
CA GLU A 322 17.81 -14.43 -0.63
C GLU A 322 17.71 -13.75 0.75
N LYS A 323 17.12 -12.57 0.86
CA LYS A 323 16.85 -11.94 2.17
C LYS A 323 15.77 -12.67 2.97
N ASP A 324 14.97 -13.45 2.31
CA ASP A 324 13.97 -14.36 2.90
C ASP A 324 12.96 -13.70 3.84
N PHE A 325 12.52 -12.49 3.50
CA PHE A 325 11.40 -11.82 4.15
C PHE A 325 10.08 -12.27 3.52
N LEU A 326 9.26 -12.97 4.28
CA LEU A 326 8.01 -13.53 3.77
C LEU A 326 6.83 -13.40 4.73
N VAL A 327 5.63 -13.38 4.18
CA VAL A 327 4.35 -13.50 4.88
C VAL A 327 3.43 -14.37 4.06
N VAL A 328 2.82 -15.33 4.71
CA VAL A 328 1.78 -16.18 4.12
C VAL A 328 0.47 -15.96 4.85
N VAL A 329 -0.60 -15.64 4.10
CA VAL A 329 -1.95 -15.52 4.64
C VAL A 329 -2.79 -16.64 4.06
N GLY A 330 -3.58 -17.37 4.86
CA GLY A 330 -4.50 -18.35 4.31
C GLY A 330 -4.72 -19.61 5.14
N ASP A 331 -4.84 -20.73 4.45
CA ASP A 331 -5.17 -22.05 4.98
C ASP A 331 -4.31 -22.47 6.18
N ASP A 332 -4.95 -22.65 7.33
CA ASP A 332 -4.28 -22.94 8.60
C ASP A 332 -3.57 -24.29 8.56
N LYS A 333 -4.12 -25.30 7.88
CA LYS A 333 -3.53 -26.64 7.77
C LYS A 333 -2.24 -26.59 6.96
N LYS A 334 -2.28 -25.95 5.78
CA LYS A 334 -1.10 -25.82 4.90
C LYS A 334 0.01 -25.01 5.55
N ILE A 335 -0.33 -23.96 6.28
CA ILE A 335 0.64 -23.15 7.04
C ILE A 335 1.28 -23.99 8.15
N LYS A 336 0.48 -24.74 8.93
CA LYS A 336 0.98 -25.63 9.99
C LYS A 336 1.83 -26.79 9.47
N GLU A 337 1.49 -27.34 8.30
CA GLU A 337 2.28 -28.39 7.64
C GLU A 337 3.68 -27.94 7.21
N ASN A 338 3.89 -26.62 7.07
CA ASN A 338 5.16 -25.99 6.69
C ASN A 338 5.67 -25.05 7.79
N LYS A 339 5.41 -25.38 9.05
CA LYS A 339 5.70 -24.50 10.20
C LYS A 339 7.17 -24.08 10.31
N GLU A 340 8.08 -24.88 9.78
CA GLU A 340 9.53 -24.65 9.81
C GLU A 340 9.96 -23.43 8.97
N ILE A 341 9.11 -22.96 8.06
CA ILE A 341 9.37 -21.77 7.23
C ILE A 341 9.11 -20.48 8.04
N PHE A 342 8.32 -20.55 9.11
CA PHE A 342 7.82 -19.41 9.84
C PHE A 342 8.48 -19.26 11.21
N ASN A 343 8.78 -18.03 11.58
CA ASN A 343 9.16 -17.68 12.95
C ASN A 343 7.95 -17.56 13.87
N ASN A 344 6.77 -17.24 13.30
CA ASN A 344 5.55 -17.07 14.06
C ASN A 344 4.31 -17.53 13.27
N LEU A 345 3.40 -18.23 13.96
CA LEU A 345 2.11 -18.66 13.43
C LEU A 345 0.98 -17.94 14.20
N VAL A 346 0.12 -17.26 13.48
CA VAL A 346 -0.91 -16.41 14.07
C VAL A 346 -2.30 -16.80 13.57
N ASN A 347 -3.22 -17.10 14.48
CA ASN A 347 -4.63 -17.19 14.18
C ASN A 347 -5.22 -15.77 14.13
N VAL A 348 -5.62 -15.32 12.93
CA VAL A 348 -6.05 -13.92 12.73
C VAL A 348 -7.48 -13.68 13.15
N LEU A 349 -8.39 -14.60 12.84
CA LEU A 349 -9.85 -14.42 12.95
C LEU A 349 -10.49 -15.17 14.15
N ASN A 350 -9.71 -15.50 15.16
CA ASN A 350 -10.22 -16.13 16.39
C ASN A 350 -10.44 -15.09 17.49
#